data_5e9e7d021d662599e2567a527b40ae34
#
_entry.id   5e9e7d021d662599e2567a527b40ae34
#
_cell.length_a   1.000
_cell.length_b   1.000
_cell.length_c   1.000
_cell.angle_alpha   90.00
_cell.angle_beta   90.00
_cell.angle_gamma   90.00
#
_symmetry.space_group_name_H-M   'P 1'
#
loop_
_entity.id
_entity.type
_entity.pdbx_description
1 polymer ?
#
loop_
_entity_poly.entity_id
_entity_poly.type
_entity_poly.pdbx_seq_one_letter_code
_entity_poly.pdbx_strand_id
1 'polypeptide(L)'
;KRSKQYRKRILEISRKVSAIHLGGSFSCTEIMEVIFNYFLKSKKEKECFVMSKGHSSIIQYIILEEKNILKKKQVEMYCKKGGILGVHPDRGNPGINASTGSLGHGLGMVAGLALAEKRNRNTIYSVLSDGELQEGSTWEAIMLIPALKLNNVVVVVDNNNLQSFEKTSVSHPGLYPIEKKFRE
;
A
#
# COMPACT_ATOMS: atom_id res chain seq x y z
N LYS A 1 12.03 -12.61 -10.60
CA LYS A 1 11.70 -12.55 -12.05
C LYS A 1 10.43 -11.72 -12.27
N ARG A 2 9.37 -11.86 -11.43
CA ARG A 2 8.13 -11.08 -11.49
C ARG A 2 8.33 -9.60 -11.21
N SER A 3 9.07 -9.22 -10.16
CA SER A 3 9.34 -7.81 -9.81
C SER A 3 9.88 -7.00 -11.01
N LYS A 4 10.78 -7.61 -11.81
CA LYS A 4 11.29 -6.98 -13.04
C LYS A 4 10.18 -6.79 -14.08
N GLN A 5 9.26 -7.73 -14.22
CA GLN A 5 8.11 -7.62 -15.13
C GLN A 5 7.14 -6.53 -14.66
N TYR A 6 6.87 -6.45 -13.37
CA TYR A 6 6.04 -5.38 -12.79
C TYR A 6 6.65 -4.00 -13.05
N ARG A 7 7.95 -3.80 -12.79
CA ARG A 7 8.62 -2.52 -13.09
C ARG A 7 8.56 -2.18 -14.58
N LYS A 8 8.76 -3.17 -15.47
CA LYS A 8 8.59 -2.96 -16.91
C LYS A 8 7.17 -2.48 -17.25
N ARG A 9 6.15 -3.13 -16.68
CA ARG A 9 4.75 -2.76 -16.92
C ARG A 9 4.44 -1.37 -16.37
N ILE A 10 4.96 -1.00 -15.20
CA ILE A 10 4.86 0.37 -14.67
C ILE A 10 5.43 1.38 -15.67
N LEU A 11 6.62 1.12 -16.23
CA LEU A 11 7.24 2.01 -17.22
C LEU A 11 6.43 2.11 -18.51
N GLU A 12 5.80 1.02 -18.98
CA GLU A 12 4.92 1.05 -20.14
C GLU A 12 3.70 1.97 -19.92
N ILE A 13 3.12 1.94 -18.72
CA ILE A 13 2.02 2.83 -18.35
C ILE A 13 2.50 4.26 -18.18
N SER A 14 3.64 4.48 -17.52
CA SER A 14 4.18 5.83 -17.26
C SER A 14 4.44 6.65 -18.50
N ARG A 15 4.79 6.01 -19.61
CA ARG A 15 4.96 6.69 -20.92
C ARG A 15 3.68 7.29 -21.49
N LYS A 16 2.52 6.91 -20.95
CA LYS A 16 1.20 7.28 -21.48
C LYS A 16 0.45 8.26 -20.58
N VAL A 17 1.01 8.60 -19.44
CA VAL A 17 0.40 9.47 -18.43
C VAL A 17 1.45 10.37 -17.78
N SER A 18 1.04 11.57 -17.36
CA SER A 18 1.91 12.54 -16.68
C SER A 18 1.86 12.43 -15.15
N ALA A 19 0.80 11.83 -14.61
CA ALA A 19 0.59 11.72 -13.17
C ALA A 19 0.91 10.31 -12.68
N ILE A 20 2.14 10.09 -12.17
CA ILE A 20 2.58 8.79 -11.64
C ILE A 20 3.72 8.97 -10.65
N HIS A 21 3.68 8.23 -9.55
CA HIS A 21 4.74 8.16 -8.54
C HIS A 21 5.60 6.92 -8.75
N LEU A 22 6.62 7.02 -9.62
CA LEU A 22 7.48 5.88 -9.98
C LEU A 22 8.32 5.38 -8.81
N GLY A 23 8.97 6.30 -8.10
CA GLY A 23 9.91 5.96 -7.02
C GLY A 23 9.26 5.10 -5.94
N GLY A 24 8.14 5.55 -5.39
CA GLY A 24 7.41 4.83 -4.36
C GLY A 24 6.90 3.46 -4.81
N SER A 25 6.47 3.35 -6.08
CA SER A 25 5.99 2.09 -6.65
C SER A 25 7.12 1.10 -6.90
N PHE A 26 8.27 1.59 -7.34
CA PHE A 26 9.47 0.77 -7.58
C PHE A 26 10.09 0.26 -6.29
N SER A 27 10.09 1.10 -5.26
CA SER A 27 10.65 0.78 -3.95
C SER A 27 9.96 -0.43 -3.32
N CYS A 28 8.63 -0.46 -3.32
CA CYS A 28 7.86 -1.53 -2.67
C CYS A 28 7.50 -2.72 -3.59
N THR A 29 8.05 -2.80 -4.81
CA THR A 29 7.66 -3.84 -5.79
C THR A 29 7.85 -5.25 -5.25
N GLU A 30 8.99 -5.57 -4.62
CA GLU A 30 9.27 -6.88 -4.04
C GLU A 30 8.37 -7.17 -2.82
N ILE A 31 8.12 -6.17 -1.98
CA ILE A 31 7.19 -6.27 -0.85
C ILE A 31 5.81 -6.67 -1.38
N MET A 32 5.32 -5.96 -2.39
CA MET A 32 4.02 -6.23 -3.01
C MET A 32 3.96 -7.60 -3.71
N GLU A 33 5.04 -7.99 -4.40
CA GLU A 33 5.16 -9.34 -4.99
C GLU A 33 4.99 -10.42 -3.92
N VAL A 34 5.68 -10.28 -2.79
CA VAL A 34 5.62 -11.24 -1.70
C VAL A 34 4.23 -11.28 -1.07
N ILE A 35 3.67 -10.13 -0.71
CA ILE A 35 2.35 -10.07 -0.09
C ILE A 35 1.28 -10.73 -0.98
N PHE A 36 1.20 -10.35 -2.25
CA PHE A 36 0.14 -10.81 -3.14
C PHE A 36 0.32 -12.24 -3.67
N ASN A 37 1.54 -12.77 -3.68
CA ASN A 37 1.78 -14.12 -4.23
C ASN A 37 2.01 -15.19 -3.16
N TYR A 38 2.32 -14.81 -1.93
CA TYR A 38 2.61 -15.77 -0.87
C TYR A 38 1.64 -15.67 0.32
N PHE A 39 1.09 -14.49 0.60
CA PHE A 39 0.20 -14.28 1.74
C PHE A 39 -1.26 -14.13 1.32
N LEU A 40 -1.56 -13.36 0.29
CA LEU A 40 -2.91 -13.19 -0.25
C LEU A 40 -3.24 -14.25 -1.31
N LYS A 41 -3.11 -15.54 -0.94
CA LYS A 41 -3.22 -16.64 -1.91
C LYS A 41 -4.64 -17.11 -2.19
N SER A 42 -5.50 -17.02 -1.21
CA SER A 42 -6.78 -17.70 -1.26
C SER A 42 -7.90 -16.79 -1.74
N LYS A 43 -8.61 -17.20 -2.79
CA LYS A 43 -9.89 -16.59 -3.18
C LYS A 43 -11.01 -16.86 -2.15
N LYS A 44 -10.79 -17.81 -1.21
CA LYS A 44 -11.78 -18.24 -0.20
C LYS A 44 -11.62 -17.52 1.12
N GLU A 45 -10.43 -17.04 1.45
CA GLU A 45 -10.19 -16.25 2.65
C GLU A 45 -10.35 -14.78 2.28
N LYS A 46 -11.14 -14.05 3.04
CA LYS A 46 -11.37 -12.61 2.85
C LYS A 46 -10.16 -11.80 3.34
N GLU A 47 -8.98 -12.20 2.90
CA GLU A 47 -7.77 -11.44 3.16
C GLU A 47 -7.91 -10.05 2.55
N CYS A 48 -7.55 -9.05 3.32
CA CYS A 48 -7.69 -7.67 2.95
C CYS A 48 -6.32 -7.02 2.84
N PHE A 49 -6.14 -6.21 1.81
CA PHE A 49 -4.93 -5.44 1.61
C PHE A 49 -5.26 -3.95 1.50
N VAL A 50 -4.53 -3.12 2.24
CA VAL A 50 -4.62 -1.66 2.17
C VAL A 50 -3.26 -1.07 1.80
N MET A 51 -3.18 -0.41 0.65
CA MET A 51 -2.02 0.38 0.25
C MET A 51 -2.07 1.72 0.99
N SER A 52 -1.51 1.82 2.20
CA SER A 52 -1.52 3.06 2.97
C SER A 52 -0.76 4.18 2.27
N LYS A 53 0.43 3.86 1.72
CA LYS A 53 1.16 4.74 0.80
C LYS A 53 0.47 4.79 -0.58
N GLY A 54 -0.73 5.36 -0.63
CA GLY A 54 -1.62 5.33 -1.79
C GLY A 54 -1.01 5.81 -3.11
N HIS A 55 0.00 6.68 -3.05
CA HIS A 55 0.76 7.14 -4.21
C HIS A 55 1.50 6.01 -4.95
N SER A 56 1.61 4.82 -4.34
CA SER A 56 2.21 3.64 -4.98
C SER A 56 1.18 2.68 -5.59
N SER A 57 -0.06 3.11 -5.78
CA SER A 57 -1.18 2.28 -6.27
C SER A 57 -0.92 1.55 -7.58
N ILE A 58 -0.11 2.12 -8.47
CA ILE A 58 0.14 1.51 -9.81
C ILE A 58 0.73 0.11 -9.70
N ILE A 59 1.59 -0.20 -8.73
CA ILE A 59 2.09 -1.56 -8.53
C ILE A 59 0.96 -2.50 -8.09
N GLN A 60 0.03 -2.06 -7.25
CA GLN A 60 -1.14 -2.84 -6.87
C GLN A 60 -2.01 -3.14 -8.09
N TYR A 61 -2.30 -2.15 -8.93
CA TYR A 61 -3.11 -2.34 -10.14
C TYR A 61 -2.49 -3.33 -11.12
N ILE A 62 -1.17 -3.30 -11.29
CA ILE A 62 -0.47 -4.23 -12.17
C ILE A 62 -0.52 -5.66 -11.64
N ILE A 63 -0.41 -5.85 -10.33
CA ILE A 63 -0.56 -7.17 -9.72
C ILE A 63 -2.01 -7.66 -9.85
N LEU A 64 -3.00 -6.79 -9.67
CA LEU A 64 -4.42 -7.11 -9.86
C LEU A 64 -4.72 -7.42 -11.36
N GLU A 65 -4.02 -6.79 -12.31
CA GLU A 65 -4.07 -7.14 -13.74
C GLU A 65 -3.53 -8.56 -13.97
N GLU A 66 -2.35 -8.90 -13.42
CA GLU A 66 -1.77 -10.25 -13.52
C GLU A 66 -2.71 -11.33 -12.94
N LYS A 67 -3.39 -10.99 -11.85
CA LYS A 67 -4.35 -11.90 -11.19
C LYS A 67 -5.74 -11.94 -11.88
N ASN A 68 -5.91 -11.25 -13.01
CA ASN A 68 -7.19 -11.13 -13.73
C ASN A 68 -8.35 -10.55 -12.88
N ILE A 69 -8.04 -9.78 -11.84
CA ILE A 69 -9.01 -9.01 -11.06
C ILE A 69 -9.34 -7.70 -11.78
N LEU A 70 -8.30 -7.02 -12.31
CA LEU A 70 -8.44 -5.89 -13.21
C LEU A 70 -8.20 -6.33 -14.66
N LYS A 71 -8.98 -5.79 -15.58
CA LYS A 71 -8.77 -6.01 -17.01
C LYS A 71 -7.60 -5.13 -17.50
N LYS A 72 -6.82 -5.64 -18.44
CA LYS A 72 -5.72 -4.89 -19.08
C LYS A 72 -6.16 -3.49 -19.54
N LYS A 73 -7.32 -3.38 -20.20
CA LYS A 73 -7.89 -2.09 -20.65
C LYS A 73 -8.11 -1.10 -19.49
N GLN A 74 -8.51 -1.57 -18.30
CA GLN A 74 -8.71 -0.71 -17.14
C GLN A 74 -7.38 -0.11 -16.67
N VAL A 75 -6.31 -0.92 -16.63
CA VAL A 75 -4.96 -0.45 -16.25
C VAL A 75 -4.38 0.48 -17.32
N GLU A 76 -4.63 0.23 -18.59
CA GLU A 76 -4.21 1.13 -19.69
C GLU A 76 -4.94 2.47 -19.69
N MET A 77 -6.10 2.55 -19.04
CA MET A 77 -6.85 3.78 -18.81
C MET A 77 -6.51 4.49 -17.50
N TYR A 78 -5.44 4.07 -16.79
CA TYR A 78 -4.95 4.71 -15.59
C TYR A 78 -4.77 6.22 -15.78
N CYS A 79 -5.35 7.01 -14.87
CA CYS A 79 -5.34 8.49 -14.89
C CYS A 79 -5.83 9.13 -16.21
N LYS A 80 -6.67 8.45 -16.97
CA LYS A 80 -7.27 8.99 -18.21
C LYS A 80 -8.76 9.23 -18.02
N LYS A 81 -9.30 10.19 -18.80
CA LYS A 81 -10.74 10.46 -18.84
C LYS A 81 -11.52 9.18 -19.19
N GLY A 82 -12.51 8.84 -18.39
CA GLY A 82 -13.31 7.62 -18.53
C GLY A 82 -12.65 6.36 -17.96
N GLY A 83 -11.43 6.45 -17.44
CA GLY A 83 -10.81 5.39 -16.65
C GLY A 83 -11.33 5.37 -15.21
N ILE A 84 -11.28 4.22 -14.56
CA ILE A 84 -11.70 4.04 -13.16
C ILE A 84 -10.54 4.10 -12.18
N LEU A 85 -9.30 4.02 -12.66
CA LEU A 85 -8.09 3.97 -11.83
C LEU A 85 -7.40 5.33 -11.82
N GLY A 86 -7.35 5.94 -10.64
CA GLY A 86 -6.63 7.18 -10.37
C GLY A 86 -5.21 6.95 -9.85
N VAL A 87 -4.50 8.05 -9.55
CA VAL A 87 -3.16 8.03 -8.93
C VAL A 87 -3.17 7.31 -7.59
N HIS A 88 -4.28 7.41 -6.87
CA HIS A 88 -4.50 6.76 -5.57
C HIS A 88 -5.58 5.68 -5.70
N PRO A 89 -5.55 4.64 -4.85
CA PRO A 89 -6.56 3.59 -4.90
C PRO A 89 -7.90 4.10 -4.35
N ASP A 90 -8.97 3.76 -5.05
CA ASP A 90 -10.34 4.08 -4.62
C ASP A 90 -11.14 2.80 -4.36
N ARG A 91 -11.78 2.77 -3.18
CA ARG A 91 -12.71 1.72 -2.80
C ARG A 91 -13.89 1.71 -3.79
N GLY A 92 -14.27 0.52 -4.24
CA GLY A 92 -15.27 0.32 -5.30
C GLY A 92 -14.63 -0.18 -6.59
N ASN A 93 -13.35 0.07 -6.82
CA ASN A 93 -12.62 -0.58 -7.89
C ASN A 93 -12.30 -2.04 -7.51
N PRO A 94 -12.30 -2.97 -8.48
CA PRO A 94 -12.06 -4.38 -8.21
C PRO A 94 -10.70 -4.61 -7.50
N GLY A 95 -10.73 -5.32 -6.37
CA GLY A 95 -9.53 -5.65 -5.59
C GLY A 95 -8.99 -4.52 -4.71
N ILE A 96 -9.73 -3.41 -4.56
CA ILE A 96 -9.35 -2.28 -3.71
C ILE A 96 -10.25 -2.25 -2.47
N ASN A 97 -9.64 -2.38 -1.30
CA ASN A 97 -10.37 -2.48 -0.03
C ASN A 97 -10.59 -1.13 0.67
N ALA A 98 -9.74 -0.14 0.40
CA ALA A 98 -9.84 1.20 0.99
C ALA A 98 -9.35 2.27 0.02
N SER A 99 -9.97 3.46 0.06
CA SER A 99 -9.47 4.66 -0.61
C SER A 99 -8.38 5.28 0.26
N THR A 100 -7.18 5.44 -0.28
CA THR A 100 -6.02 6.03 0.41
C THR A 100 -5.36 7.08 -0.47
N GLY A 101 -4.38 7.80 0.07
CA GLY A 101 -3.65 8.85 -0.66
C GLY A 101 -3.26 10.01 0.24
N SER A 102 -4.14 10.39 1.18
CA SER A 102 -3.75 11.24 2.31
C SER A 102 -2.98 10.38 3.30
N LEU A 103 -1.67 10.63 3.41
CA LEU A 103 -0.79 9.85 4.30
C LEU A 103 -1.27 9.94 5.76
N GLY A 104 -1.00 8.92 6.53
CA GLY A 104 -1.41 8.81 7.94
C GLY A 104 -2.83 8.26 8.17
N HIS A 105 -3.68 8.18 7.14
CA HIS A 105 -5.07 7.71 7.31
C HIS A 105 -5.24 6.20 7.08
N GLY A 106 -4.40 5.60 6.24
CA GLY A 106 -4.53 4.20 5.85
C GLY A 106 -4.49 3.24 7.03
N LEU A 107 -3.59 3.46 8.00
CA LEU A 107 -3.45 2.56 9.14
C LEU A 107 -4.65 2.62 10.09
N GLY A 108 -5.28 3.77 10.25
CA GLY A 108 -6.55 3.89 10.98
C GLY A 108 -7.67 3.07 10.34
N MET A 109 -7.75 3.10 8.99
CA MET A 109 -8.69 2.26 8.23
C MET A 109 -8.37 0.77 8.41
N VAL A 110 -7.09 0.40 8.42
CA VAL A 110 -6.63 -0.97 8.71
C VAL A 110 -7.09 -1.43 10.09
N ALA A 111 -6.96 -0.59 11.12
CA ALA A 111 -7.43 -0.90 12.47
C ALA A 111 -8.95 -1.16 12.49
N GLY A 112 -9.74 -0.33 11.79
CA GLY A 112 -11.18 -0.52 11.65
C GLY A 112 -11.55 -1.81 10.93
N LEU A 113 -10.90 -2.11 9.80
CA LEU A 113 -11.08 -3.37 9.06
C LEU A 113 -10.69 -4.58 9.90
N ALA A 114 -9.57 -4.51 10.61
CA ALA A 114 -9.10 -5.60 11.47
C ALA A 114 -10.07 -5.87 12.64
N LEU A 115 -10.65 -4.82 13.21
CA LEU A 115 -11.66 -4.95 14.25
C LEU A 115 -12.93 -5.63 13.70
N ALA A 116 -13.39 -5.24 12.51
CA ALA A 116 -14.54 -5.84 11.85
C ALA A 116 -14.30 -7.32 11.51
N GLU A 117 -13.09 -7.69 11.11
CA GLU A 117 -12.73 -9.05 10.70
C GLU A 117 -12.12 -9.91 11.83
N LYS A 118 -12.06 -9.38 13.05
CA LYS A 118 -11.44 -10.07 14.20
C LYS A 118 -12.05 -11.43 14.50
N ARG A 119 -13.39 -11.56 14.38
CA ARG A 119 -14.10 -12.82 14.60
C ARG A 119 -13.81 -13.84 13.52
N ASN A 120 -13.63 -13.39 12.29
CA ASN A 120 -13.36 -14.23 11.12
C ASN A 120 -11.89 -14.65 11.05
N ARG A 121 -11.02 -14.06 11.88
CA ARG A 121 -9.56 -14.25 11.90
C ARG A 121 -8.88 -13.92 10.56
N ASN A 122 -9.52 -13.08 9.74
CA ASN A 122 -8.93 -12.62 8.48
C ASN A 122 -7.80 -11.63 8.75
N THR A 123 -6.67 -11.83 8.13
CA THR A 123 -5.51 -10.95 8.29
C THR A 123 -5.63 -9.76 7.34
N ILE A 124 -5.37 -8.57 7.87
CA ILE A 124 -5.31 -7.32 7.12
C ILE A 124 -3.84 -6.95 6.92
N TYR A 125 -3.43 -6.89 5.68
CA TYR A 125 -2.07 -6.49 5.29
C TYR A 125 -2.06 -5.02 4.88
N SER A 126 -1.02 -4.30 5.26
CA SER A 126 -0.83 -2.91 4.84
C SER A 126 0.63 -2.60 4.55
N VAL A 127 0.85 -1.75 3.55
CA VAL A 127 2.17 -1.20 3.24
C VAL A 127 2.14 0.31 3.44
N LEU A 128 3.02 0.79 4.32
CA LEU A 128 3.27 2.19 4.63
C LEU A 128 4.61 2.62 4.02
N SER A 129 4.85 3.93 3.93
CA SER A 129 6.18 4.48 3.70
C SER A 129 6.81 4.99 5.00
N ASP A 130 8.14 5.09 5.03
CA ASP A 130 8.84 5.76 6.11
C ASP A 130 8.46 7.25 6.20
N GLY A 131 8.22 7.91 5.07
CA GLY A 131 7.68 9.27 5.05
C GLY A 131 6.29 9.39 5.68
N GLU A 132 5.46 8.37 5.59
CA GLU A 132 4.14 8.33 6.24
C GLU A 132 4.22 8.27 7.78
N LEU A 133 5.34 7.79 8.33
CA LEU A 133 5.57 7.80 9.78
C LEU A 133 5.79 9.21 10.35
N GLN A 134 5.85 10.24 9.53
CA GLN A 134 5.85 11.64 9.97
C GLN A 134 4.45 12.13 10.36
N GLU A 135 3.41 11.41 9.96
CA GLU A 135 2.03 11.72 10.27
C GLU A 135 1.65 11.23 11.68
N GLY A 136 1.14 12.13 12.53
CA GLY A 136 0.75 11.82 13.92
C GLY A 136 -0.33 10.73 13.98
N SER A 137 -1.29 10.77 13.06
CA SER A 137 -2.38 9.77 12.98
C SER A 137 -1.90 8.34 12.71
N THR A 138 -0.73 8.17 12.08
CA THR A 138 -0.09 6.86 11.95
C THR A 138 0.26 6.29 13.33
N TRP A 139 0.85 7.09 14.21
CA TRP A 139 1.22 6.68 15.56
C TRP A 139 0.01 6.46 16.47
N GLU A 140 -1.04 7.26 16.31
CA GLU A 140 -2.32 7.01 16.98
C GLU A 140 -2.86 5.62 16.63
N ALA A 141 -2.84 5.25 15.37
CA ALA A 141 -3.27 3.92 14.93
C ALA A 141 -2.33 2.80 15.42
N ILE A 142 -1.00 3.04 15.44
CA ILE A 142 0.01 2.10 15.97
C ILE A 142 -0.28 1.81 17.45
N MET A 143 -0.65 2.81 18.25
CA MET A 143 -1.00 2.62 19.65
C MET A 143 -2.37 1.95 19.81
N LEU A 144 -3.33 2.24 18.95
CA LEU A 144 -4.69 1.69 19.02
C LEU A 144 -4.74 0.19 18.71
N ILE A 145 -3.99 -0.27 17.70
CA ILE A 145 -3.98 -1.67 17.25
C ILE A 145 -3.69 -2.65 18.40
N PRO A 146 -2.60 -2.51 19.16
CA PRO A 146 -2.33 -3.39 20.29
C PRO A 146 -3.31 -3.17 21.46
N ALA A 147 -3.75 -1.94 21.73
CA ALA A 147 -4.73 -1.65 22.78
C ALA A 147 -6.05 -2.41 22.55
N LEU A 148 -6.48 -2.55 21.29
CA LEU A 148 -7.64 -3.32 20.88
C LEU A 148 -7.34 -4.82 20.69
N LYS A 149 -6.09 -5.26 20.93
CA LYS A 149 -5.62 -6.64 20.71
C LYS A 149 -5.96 -7.15 19.30
N LEU A 150 -5.64 -6.34 18.29
CA LEU A 150 -5.85 -6.69 16.87
C LEU A 150 -4.64 -7.47 16.35
N ASN A 151 -4.60 -8.77 16.68
CA ASN A 151 -3.52 -9.69 16.27
C ASN A 151 -3.65 -10.18 14.83
N ASN A 152 -4.62 -9.67 14.10
CA ASN A 152 -4.89 -9.94 12.68
C ASN A 152 -4.44 -8.78 11.77
N VAL A 153 -3.47 -8.00 12.19
CA VAL A 153 -2.87 -6.91 11.37
C VAL A 153 -1.41 -7.22 11.10
N VAL A 154 -1.01 -7.06 9.84
CA VAL A 154 0.39 -7.09 9.41
C VAL A 154 0.70 -5.77 8.70
N VAL A 155 1.59 -4.99 9.31
CA VAL A 155 2.08 -3.72 8.77
C VAL A 155 3.49 -3.89 8.27
N VAL A 156 3.73 -3.50 7.02
CA VAL A 156 5.06 -3.48 6.41
C VAL A 156 5.42 -2.03 6.11
N VAL A 157 6.55 -1.56 6.60
CA VAL A 157 7.07 -0.22 6.30
C VAL A 157 8.11 -0.33 5.19
N ASP A 158 7.86 0.31 4.07
CA ASP A 158 8.83 0.53 3.00
C ASP A 158 9.82 1.61 3.45
N ASN A 159 10.86 1.17 4.15
CA ASN A 159 11.91 2.03 4.71
C ASN A 159 13.01 2.28 3.65
N ASN A 160 12.70 3.12 2.66
CA ASN A 160 13.59 3.43 1.56
C ASN A 160 14.44 4.71 1.79
N ASN A 161 14.20 5.40 2.89
CA ASN A 161 14.85 6.66 3.26
C ASN A 161 14.68 7.78 2.20
N LEU A 162 13.57 7.76 1.45
CA LEU A 162 13.28 8.75 0.41
C LEU A 162 11.85 9.25 0.50
N GLN A 163 11.68 10.55 0.40
CA GLN A 163 10.41 11.23 0.21
C GLN A 163 10.52 12.21 -0.97
N SER A 164 9.48 13.01 -1.25
CA SER A 164 9.37 13.80 -2.49
C SER A 164 10.61 14.64 -2.83
N PHE A 165 11.24 15.27 -1.85
CA PHE A 165 12.29 16.28 -2.08
C PHE A 165 13.57 16.01 -1.30
N GLU A 166 13.57 15.08 -0.31
CA GLU A 166 14.69 14.91 0.60
C GLU A 166 14.72 13.47 1.14
N LYS A 167 15.84 13.09 1.74
CA LYS A 167 15.93 11.87 2.53
C LYS A 167 15.09 12.01 3.80
N THR A 168 14.31 10.99 4.12
CA THR A 168 13.48 10.98 5.34
C THR A 168 14.33 11.14 6.60
N SER A 169 15.52 10.53 6.64
CA SER A 169 16.46 10.66 7.75
C SER A 169 17.05 12.06 7.92
N VAL A 170 17.03 12.88 6.88
CA VAL A 170 17.48 14.29 6.93
C VAL A 170 16.36 15.19 7.40
N SER A 171 15.16 15.04 6.81
CA SER A 171 14.01 15.86 7.16
C SER A 171 13.46 15.56 8.56
N HIS A 172 13.51 14.29 9.00
CA HIS A 172 13.01 13.82 10.29
C HIS A 172 13.98 12.83 10.96
N PRO A 173 15.14 13.29 11.39
CA PRO A 173 16.17 12.41 11.98
C PRO A 173 15.69 11.70 13.25
N GLY A 174 14.74 12.28 13.98
CA GLY A 174 14.14 11.69 15.19
C GLY A 174 13.32 10.42 14.95
N LEU A 175 12.97 10.08 13.71
CA LEU A 175 12.33 8.82 13.38
C LEU A 175 13.30 7.63 13.38
N TYR A 176 14.58 7.89 13.22
CA TYR A 176 15.57 6.83 13.02
C TYR A 176 16.34 6.50 14.32
N PRO A 177 16.66 5.24 14.57
CA PRO A 177 16.25 4.08 13.76
C PRO A 177 14.77 3.71 13.97
N ILE A 178 14.06 3.53 12.87
CA ILE A 178 12.59 3.32 12.86
C ILE A 178 12.18 2.11 13.70
N GLU A 179 12.93 1.00 13.63
CA GLU A 179 12.64 -0.24 14.35
C GLU A 179 12.59 -0.06 15.87
N LYS A 180 13.31 0.89 16.43
CA LYS A 180 13.24 1.17 17.86
C LYS A 180 11.90 1.76 18.27
N LYS A 181 11.31 2.62 17.44
CA LYS A 181 10.01 3.24 17.69
C LYS A 181 8.85 2.23 17.76
N PHE A 182 8.98 1.10 17.06
CA PHE A 182 7.98 0.03 17.09
C PHE A 182 8.17 -0.97 18.25
N ARG A 183 9.27 -0.88 18.99
CA ARG A 183 9.55 -1.73 20.15
C ARG A 183 9.19 -1.08 21.49
N GLU A 184 9.10 0.23 21.52
CA GLU A 184 8.70 1.04 22.66
C GLU A 184 7.18 1.11 22.81
#